data_530d74d6d9138c8fa278e31d89b1f40b
#
_entry.id   530d74d6d9138c8fa278e31d89b1f40b
#
_cell.length_a   1.000
_cell.length_b   1.000
_cell.length_c   1.000
_cell.angle_alpha   90.00
_cell.angle_beta   90.00
_cell.angle_gamma   90.00
#
_symmetry.space_group_name_H-M   'P 1'
#
loop_
_entity.id
_entity.type
_entity.pdbx_description
1 polymer ?
#
loop_
_entity_poly.entity_id
_entity_poly.type
_entity_poly.pdbx_seq_one_letter_code
_entity_poly.pdbx_strand_id
1 'polypeptide(L)'
;MRTHAPAWGVLIAAFSLVLIVGLGAFGVGRVVDAWVGDLPSVYDPNAFAYSAKTRIYANDRTTLLAEFYLQDQEPIEKDQVGNYVLEGTVATEDTRFYEHEGVDYYGIGRALVNNLKGGSLEGASTITQQLVRNTLLSNEANDISFRRKVREAELAIEMEQAYSKDDILLMYLNTINYGSGCYGIEAAAQHYFSKSAIDLTLAEAATLVGIPQSPTYNNPEDYPENCTKRRNVVLDRMLTHGTITQEEHDSAVEEELVLDVEARAEDGIYEYPYFTSYVRQQLLDQLSFEEVFDGGLTVYTTIDPTLQGYAEEAAAEVYDDMARTGDSDVSLSMT
;
A
#
# COMPACT_ATOMS: atom_id res chain seq x y z
N MET A 1 70.71 33.19 -4.15
CA MET A 1 69.31 33.65 -4.43
C MET A 1 68.41 32.42 -4.40
N ARG A 2 67.66 32.18 -3.34
CA ARG A 2 66.66 31.13 -3.27
C ARG A 2 65.32 31.68 -3.81
N THR A 3 64.88 31.14 -4.90
CA THR A 3 63.61 31.54 -5.55
C THR A 3 62.41 31.08 -4.75
N HIS A 4 61.64 32.00 -4.19
CA HIS A 4 60.37 31.76 -3.51
C HIS A 4 59.18 31.48 -4.44
N ALA A 5 59.48 31.06 -5.69
CA ALA A 5 58.48 30.81 -6.74
C ALA A 5 57.51 29.63 -6.49
N PRO A 6 57.84 28.51 -5.74
CA PRO A 6 56.92 27.40 -5.59
C PRO A 6 55.75 27.64 -4.64
N ALA A 7 55.89 28.51 -3.60
CA ALA A 7 54.82 28.73 -2.63
C ALA A 7 53.59 29.40 -3.18
N TRP A 8 53.77 30.41 -4.06
CA TRP A 8 52.64 31.11 -4.68
C TRP A 8 51.88 30.24 -5.69
N GLY A 9 52.56 29.35 -6.39
CA GLY A 9 51.95 28.37 -7.30
C GLY A 9 51.03 27.40 -6.58
N VAL A 10 51.47 26.88 -5.41
CA VAL A 10 50.67 25.99 -4.55
C VAL A 10 49.45 26.72 -3.99
N LEU A 11 49.56 27.97 -3.54
CA LEU A 11 48.45 28.78 -3.05
C LEU A 11 47.43 29.09 -4.14
N ILE A 12 47.84 29.41 -5.34
CA ILE A 12 46.97 29.64 -6.50
C ILE A 12 46.22 28.34 -6.86
N ALA A 13 46.92 27.20 -6.91
CA ALA A 13 46.29 25.90 -7.21
C ALA A 13 45.27 25.49 -6.13
N ALA A 14 45.60 25.67 -4.86
CA ALA A 14 44.66 25.40 -3.74
C ALA A 14 43.45 26.34 -3.80
N PHE A 15 43.63 27.64 -4.06
CA PHE A 15 42.53 28.58 -4.19
C PHE A 15 41.64 28.25 -5.41
N SER A 16 42.26 27.89 -6.56
CA SER A 16 41.52 27.48 -7.76
C SER A 16 40.70 26.21 -7.49
N LEU A 17 41.25 25.23 -6.78
CA LEU A 17 40.53 24.00 -6.39
C LEU A 17 39.34 24.32 -5.49
N VAL A 18 39.52 25.15 -4.46
CA VAL A 18 38.43 25.59 -3.56
C VAL A 18 37.35 26.34 -4.35
N LEU A 19 37.76 27.20 -5.29
CA LEU A 19 36.80 27.94 -6.14
C LEU A 19 36.00 27.00 -7.04
N ILE A 20 36.67 26.02 -7.68
CA ILE A 20 36.02 25.03 -8.55
C ILE A 20 35.03 24.17 -7.73
N VAL A 21 35.44 23.70 -6.55
CA VAL A 21 34.58 22.93 -5.65
C VAL A 21 33.41 23.79 -5.16
N GLY A 22 33.66 25.05 -4.79
CA GLY A 22 32.63 25.99 -4.37
C GLY A 22 31.61 26.32 -5.47
N LEU A 23 32.09 26.60 -6.71
CA LEU A 23 31.20 26.81 -7.85
C LEU A 23 30.43 25.55 -8.24
N GLY A 24 31.07 24.40 -8.15
CA GLY A 24 30.40 23.09 -8.34
C GLY A 24 29.30 22.84 -7.30
N ALA A 25 29.61 23.04 -6.03
CA ALA A 25 28.64 22.92 -4.95
C ALA A 25 27.46 23.91 -5.08
N PHE A 26 27.76 25.19 -5.47
CA PHE A 26 26.73 26.19 -5.74
C PHE A 26 25.83 25.80 -6.92
N GLY A 27 26.41 25.28 -7.99
CA GLY A 27 25.66 24.79 -9.16
C GLY A 27 24.76 23.60 -8.81
N VAL A 28 25.28 22.65 -8.05
CA VAL A 28 24.47 21.50 -7.54
C VAL A 28 23.34 22.00 -6.64
N GLY A 29 23.60 22.91 -5.71
CA GLY A 29 22.56 23.49 -4.84
C GLY A 29 21.42 24.13 -5.64
N ARG A 30 21.74 24.93 -6.68
CA ARG A 30 20.71 25.55 -7.54
C ARG A 30 19.87 24.52 -8.30
N VAL A 31 20.46 23.40 -8.70
CA VAL A 31 19.73 22.32 -9.36
C VAL A 31 18.81 21.59 -8.35
N VAL A 32 19.31 21.32 -7.17
CA VAL A 32 18.50 20.71 -6.09
C VAL A 32 17.34 21.64 -5.71
N ASP A 33 17.60 22.95 -5.48
CA ASP A 33 16.56 23.94 -5.18
C ASP A 33 15.45 23.96 -6.27
N ALA A 34 15.83 23.83 -7.53
CA ALA A 34 14.88 23.77 -8.64
C ALA A 34 14.07 22.46 -8.67
N TRP A 35 14.59 21.38 -8.11
CA TRP A 35 13.88 20.09 -8.03
C TRP A 35 12.92 20.01 -6.85
N VAL A 36 13.18 20.72 -5.77
CA VAL A 36 12.36 20.69 -4.54
C VAL A 36 11.40 21.88 -4.41
N GLY A 37 11.54 22.89 -5.30
CA GLY A 37 10.77 24.13 -5.19
C GLY A 37 9.26 24.00 -5.45
N ASP A 38 8.82 22.88 -6.01
CA ASP A 38 7.41 22.56 -6.32
C ASP A 38 6.89 21.33 -5.54
N LEU A 39 7.51 20.99 -4.41
CA LEU A 39 7.09 19.87 -3.59
C LEU A 39 5.70 20.11 -2.96
N PRO A 40 4.85 19.07 -2.89
CA PRO A 40 3.61 19.13 -2.14
C PRO A 40 3.89 19.26 -0.64
N SER A 41 2.94 19.81 0.10
CA SER A 41 3.07 19.96 1.56
C SER A 41 2.78 18.65 2.29
N VAL A 42 3.64 18.27 3.21
CA VAL A 42 3.39 17.14 4.12
C VAL A 42 2.25 17.42 5.12
N TYR A 43 1.82 18.67 5.25
CA TYR A 43 0.73 19.09 6.13
C TYR A 43 -0.62 19.15 5.42
N ASP A 44 -0.69 18.79 4.13
CA ASP A 44 -1.97 18.71 3.42
C ASP A 44 -2.72 17.44 3.85
N PRO A 45 -3.84 17.53 4.58
CA PRO A 45 -4.57 16.36 5.04
C PRO A 45 -5.13 15.52 3.89
N ASN A 46 -5.36 16.11 2.72
CA ASN A 46 -5.85 15.38 1.56
C ASN A 46 -4.76 14.51 0.92
N ALA A 47 -3.49 14.81 1.15
CA ALA A 47 -2.38 14.02 0.60
C ALA A 47 -2.29 12.61 1.20
N PHE A 48 -2.91 12.39 2.36
CA PHE A 48 -2.97 11.12 3.09
C PHE A 48 -4.41 10.66 3.31
N ALA A 49 -5.36 11.23 2.57
CA ALA A 49 -6.73 10.75 2.61
C ALA A 49 -6.79 9.32 2.05
N TYR A 50 -7.44 8.45 2.80
CA TYR A 50 -7.64 7.08 2.37
C TYR A 50 -8.83 6.99 1.42
N SER A 51 -8.73 6.09 0.45
CA SER A 51 -9.86 5.69 -0.39
C SER A 51 -10.95 5.08 0.50
N ALA A 52 -12.18 5.52 0.33
CA ALA A 52 -13.27 5.05 1.16
C ALA A 52 -14.31 4.31 0.30
N LYS A 53 -14.64 3.08 0.70
CA LYS A 53 -15.61 2.24 0.01
C LYS A 53 -17.02 2.81 0.13
N THR A 54 -17.72 2.95 -0.99
CA THR A 54 -19.16 3.18 -1.00
C THR A 54 -19.87 1.86 -0.79
N ARG A 55 -20.72 1.78 0.23
CA ARG A 55 -21.50 0.61 0.59
C ARG A 55 -22.97 0.81 0.33
N ILE A 56 -23.60 -0.16 -0.36
CA ILE A 56 -25.02 -0.16 -0.68
C ILE A 56 -25.70 -1.25 0.12
N TYR A 57 -26.72 -0.86 0.88
CA TYR A 57 -27.48 -1.76 1.74
C TYR A 57 -28.94 -1.86 1.33
N ALA A 58 -29.59 -2.98 1.64
CA ALA A 58 -31.03 -3.17 1.55
C ALA A 58 -31.79 -2.25 2.54
N ASN A 59 -33.11 -2.31 2.53
CA ASN A 59 -33.98 -1.53 3.43
C ASN A 59 -33.80 -1.89 4.91
N ASP A 60 -33.33 -3.09 5.21
CA ASP A 60 -33.02 -3.58 6.57
C ASP A 60 -31.74 -2.93 7.15
N ARG A 61 -30.93 -2.22 6.33
CA ARG A 61 -29.67 -1.55 6.67
C ARG A 61 -28.55 -2.47 7.13
N THR A 62 -28.70 -3.77 6.95
CA THR A 62 -27.72 -4.79 7.36
C THR A 62 -27.27 -5.69 6.21
N THR A 63 -28.19 -5.99 5.28
CA THR A 63 -27.84 -6.77 4.09
C THR A 63 -27.04 -5.92 3.11
N LEU A 64 -25.75 -6.22 2.95
CA LEU A 64 -24.84 -5.57 2.01
C LEU A 64 -25.16 -6.05 0.59
N LEU A 65 -25.46 -5.13 -0.32
CA LEU A 65 -25.77 -5.41 -1.73
C LEU A 65 -24.57 -5.22 -2.63
N ALA A 66 -23.76 -4.20 -2.35
CA ALA A 66 -22.56 -3.90 -3.13
C ALA A 66 -21.56 -3.05 -2.35
N GLU A 67 -20.28 -3.16 -2.75
CA GLU A 67 -19.22 -2.24 -2.41
C GLU A 67 -18.55 -1.72 -3.67
N PHE A 68 -18.45 -0.39 -3.79
CA PHE A 68 -17.74 0.26 -4.89
C PHE A 68 -16.53 1.00 -4.36
N TYR A 69 -15.38 0.75 -4.96
CA TYR A 69 -14.11 1.38 -4.60
C TYR A 69 -13.14 1.39 -5.79
N LEU A 70 -12.21 2.33 -5.79
CA LEU A 70 -11.07 2.35 -6.72
C LEU A 70 -9.91 1.54 -6.18
N GLN A 71 -9.72 1.61 -4.87
CA GLN A 71 -8.71 0.87 -4.12
C GLN A 71 -9.42 0.22 -2.93
N ASP A 72 -9.23 -1.08 -2.76
CA ASP A 72 -9.70 -1.74 -1.55
C ASP A 72 -8.82 -1.33 -0.38
N GLN A 73 -9.32 -0.40 0.42
CA GLN A 73 -8.61 0.19 1.53
C GLN A 73 -9.51 0.25 2.77
N GLU A 74 -8.95 -0.22 3.89
CA GLU A 74 -9.61 -0.25 5.20
C GLU A 74 -8.60 0.28 6.23
N PRO A 75 -8.56 1.59 6.46
CA PRO A 75 -7.62 2.17 7.40
C PRO A 75 -7.98 1.78 8.84
N ILE A 76 -6.96 1.41 9.60
CA ILE A 76 -7.08 0.99 11.00
C ILE A 76 -6.16 1.80 11.91
N GLU A 77 -6.48 1.79 13.20
CA GLU A 77 -5.66 2.40 14.24
C GLU A 77 -4.53 1.46 14.70
N LYS A 78 -3.54 2.00 15.40
CA LYS A 78 -2.32 1.25 15.78
C LYS A 78 -2.62 0.04 16.67
N ASP A 79 -3.61 0.11 17.55
CA ASP A 79 -4.02 -0.96 18.44
C ASP A 79 -4.77 -2.10 17.73
N GLN A 80 -5.10 -1.91 16.45
CA GLN A 80 -5.70 -2.91 15.57
C GLN A 80 -4.65 -3.63 14.69
N VAL A 81 -3.36 -3.32 14.85
CA VAL A 81 -2.27 -3.97 14.11
C VAL A 81 -1.51 -4.92 15.02
N GLY A 82 -1.35 -6.17 14.61
CA GLY A 82 -0.56 -7.17 15.33
C GLY A 82 0.94 -6.82 15.40
N ASN A 83 1.58 -7.14 16.53
CA ASN A 83 3.02 -6.85 16.73
C ASN A 83 3.91 -7.49 15.64
N TYR A 84 3.59 -8.69 15.15
CA TYR A 84 4.35 -9.34 14.10
C TYR A 84 4.36 -8.53 12.79
N VAL A 85 3.27 -7.82 12.48
CA VAL A 85 3.20 -6.92 11.33
C VAL A 85 4.10 -5.69 11.54
N LEU A 86 3.98 -5.04 12.71
CA LEU A 86 4.77 -3.84 13.03
C LEU A 86 6.28 -4.14 13.02
N GLU A 87 6.69 -5.13 13.77
CA GLU A 87 8.09 -5.53 13.91
C GLU A 87 8.67 -6.14 12.62
N GLY A 88 7.87 -6.97 11.94
CA GLY A 88 8.24 -7.57 10.66
C GLY A 88 8.46 -6.52 9.57
N THR A 89 7.61 -5.49 9.50
CA THR A 89 7.76 -4.38 8.55
C THR A 89 9.06 -3.63 8.81
N VAL A 90 9.34 -3.25 10.06
CA VAL A 90 10.58 -2.56 10.42
C VAL A 90 11.81 -3.43 10.15
N ALA A 91 11.81 -4.69 10.59
CA ALA A 91 12.92 -5.63 10.37
C ALA A 91 13.16 -5.90 8.87
N THR A 92 12.14 -5.77 8.03
CA THR A 92 12.23 -6.10 6.60
C THR A 92 12.56 -4.91 5.74
N GLU A 93 11.87 -3.80 5.93
CA GLU A 93 11.94 -2.64 5.05
C GLU A 93 12.95 -1.61 5.53
N ASP A 94 13.11 -1.45 6.85
CA ASP A 94 13.92 -0.37 7.42
C ASP A 94 14.37 -0.68 8.85
N THR A 95 15.41 -1.48 8.98
CA THR A 95 15.91 -1.98 10.27
C THR A 95 16.33 -0.91 11.26
N ARG A 96 16.58 0.31 10.77
CA ARG A 96 16.98 1.46 11.56
C ARG A 96 15.92 2.56 11.59
N PHE A 97 14.67 2.21 11.30
CA PHE A 97 13.56 3.14 11.21
C PHE A 97 13.47 4.11 12.38
N TYR A 98 13.63 3.64 13.60
CA TYR A 98 13.58 4.45 14.82
C TYR A 98 14.85 5.25 15.13
N GLU A 99 15.93 5.12 14.31
CA GLU A 99 17.22 5.73 14.57
C GLU A 99 17.55 6.93 13.66
N HIS A 100 16.95 6.98 12.45
CA HIS A 100 17.20 8.04 11.48
C HIS A 100 16.05 9.06 11.41
N GLU A 101 16.26 10.15 10.68
CA GLU A 101 15.30 11.24 10.47
C GLU A 101 14.92 11.33 8.98
N GLY A 102 14.13 10.38 8.46
CA GLY A 102 13.63 10.33 7.08
C GLY A 102 14.56 9.62 6.10
N VAL A 103 15.86 9.76 6.23
CA VAL A 103 16.87 9.15 5.36
C VAL A 103 17.92 8.40 6.16
N ASP A 104 18.12 7.12 5.89
CA ASP A 104 19.19 6.33 6.49
C ASP A 104 20.50 6.45 5.70
N TYR A 105 21.29 7.48 5.98
CA TYR A 105 22.60 7.68 5.35
C TYR A 105 23.60 6.55 5.60
N TYR A 106 23.51 5.88 6.76
CA TYR A 106 24.35 4.72 7.07
C TYR A 106 23.95 3.50 6.24
N GLY A 107 22.63 3.25 6.11
CA GLY A 107 22.09 2.19 5.26
C GLY A 107 22.47 2.40 3.79
N ILE A 108 22.37 3.62 3.27
CA ILE A 108 22.82 3.98 1.92
C ILE A 108 24.30 3.66 1.73
N GLY A 109 25.15 4.06 2.68
CA GLY A 109 26.59 3.76 2.65
C GLY A 109 26.89 2.26 2.67
N ARG A 110 26.19 1.50 3.52
CA ARG A 110 26.30 0.04 3.60
C ARG A 110 25.88 -0.63 2.30
N ALA A 111 24.70 -0.28 1.76
CA ALA A 111 24.18 -0.82 0.51
C ALA A 111 25.13 -0.54 -0.67
N LEU A 112 25.69 0.67 -0.76
CA LEU A 112 26.68 1.02 -1.79
C LEU A 112 27.91 0.12 -1.72
N VAL A 113 28.48 -0.09 -0.52
CA VAL A 113 29.64 -0.96 -0.33
C VAL A 113 29.32 -2.40 -0.68
N ASN A 114 28.15 -2.90 -0.29
CA ASN A 114 27.71 -4.28 -0.57
C ASN A 114 27.50 -4.50 -2.08
N ASN A 115 26.83 -3.57 -2.75
CA ASN A 115 26.60 -3.62 -4.20
C ASN A 115 27.92 -3.56 -4.99
N LEU A 116 28.90 -2.74 -4.56
CA LEU A 116 30.23 -2.68 -5.17
C LEU A 116 31.04 -3.98 -4.98
N LYS A 117 30.80 -4.70 -3.92
CA LYS A 117 31.46 -6.02 -3.65
C LYS A 117 30.78 -7.19 -4.38
N GLY A 118 29.74 -6.94 -5.17
CA GLY A 118 28.98 -7.97 -5.89
C GLY A 118 28.04 -8.78 -5.00
N GLY A 119 27.65 -8.24 -3.84
CA GLY A 119 26.61 -8.81 -2.98
C GLY A 119 25.21 -8.70 -3.61
N SER A 120 24.21 -9.26 -2.94
CA SER A 120 22.80 -9.09 -3.34
C SER A 120 22.44 -7.61 -3.31
N LEU A 121 21.62 -7.16 -4.29
CA LEU A 121 21.11 -5.79 -4.33
C LEU A 121 20.30 -5.52 -3.05
N GLU A 122 20.83 -4.66 -2.18
CA GLU A 122 20.14 -4.16 -1.00
C GLU A 122 19.39 -2.86 -1.35
N GLY A 123 18.11 -2.81 -0.97
CA GLY A 123 17.33 -1.57 -0.97
C GLY A 123 17.81 -0.66 0.16
N ALA A 124 17.89 0.63 -0.09
CA ALA A 124 18.31 1.63 0.90
C ALA A 124 17.24 2.73 1.09
N SER A 125 16.01 2.50 0.62
CA SER A 125 14.89 3.43 0.83
C SER A 125 14.25 3.13 2.18
N THR A 126 14.03 4.18 2.97
CA THR A 126 13.35 4.08 4.28
C THR A 126 11.84 3.88 4.11
N ILE A 127 11.15 3.44 5.18
CA ILE A 127 9.68 3.37 5.24
C ILE A 127 9.09 4.74 4.91
N THR A 128 9.64 5.82 5.47
CA THR A 128 9.18 7.20 5.21
C THR A 128 9.32 7.59 3.74
N GLN A 129 10.44 7.25 3.09
CA GLN A 129 10.61 7.49 1.66
C GLN A 129 9.62 6.69 0.79
N GLN A 130 9.32 5.45 1.18
CA GLN A 130 8.33 4.64 0.49
C GLN A 130 6.91 5.20 0.65
N LEU A 131 6.55 5.67 1.85
CA LEU A 131 5.27 6.33 2.11
C LEU A 131 5.12 7.59 1.25
N VAL A 132 6.11 8.49 1.28
CA VAL A 132 6.14 9.70 0.45
C VAL A 132 5.99 9.39 -1.04
N ARG A 133 6.68 8.37 -1.53
CA ARG A 133 6.59 7.94 -2.94
C ARG A 133 5.19 7.49 -3.32
N ASN A 134 4.51 6.76 -2.43
CA ASN A 134 3.20 6.17 -2.72
C ASN A 134 2.03 7.15 -2.47
N THR A 135 2.28 8.27 -1.80
CA THR A 135 1.28 9.30 -1.48
C THR A 135 1.59 10.61 -2.21
N LEU A 136 2.43 11.45 -1.63
CA LEU A 136 2.78 12.80 -2.10
C LEU A 136 3.41 12.83 -3.50
N LEU A 137 4.14 11.80 -3.89
CA LEU A 137 4.80 11.65 -5.19
C LEU A 137 4.22 10.49 -6.02
N SER A 138 2.95 10.12 -5.79
CA SER A 138 2.29 9.01 -6.49
C SER A 138 2.33 9.16 -8.02
N ASN A 139 2.19 10.37 -8.54
CA ASN A 139 2.31 10.67 -9.96
C ASN A 139 3.73 10.47 -10.53
N GLU A 140 4.76 10.48 -9.67
CA GLU A 140 6.17 10.27 -10.03
C GLU A 140 6.66 8.87 -9.59
N ALA A 141 5.82 8.04 -8.97
CA ALA A 141 6.23 6.76 -8.36
C ALA A 141 6.97 5.82 -9.32
N ASN A 142 6.61 5.86 -10.60
CA ASN A 142 7.22 5.06 -11.67
C ASN A 142 8.43 5.74 -12.34
N ASP A 143 8.77 7.00 -12.00
CA ASP A 143 9.95 7.68 -12.54
C ASP A 143 11.22 7.14 -11.88
N ILE A 144 12.12 6.55 -12.68
CA ILE A 144 13.42 6.06 -12.22
C ILE A 144 14.45 7.16 -12.45
N SER A 145 14.37 8.25 -11.68
CA SER A 145 15.27 9.36 -11.78
C SER A 145 15.94 9.75 -10.45
N PHE A 146 17.13 10.34 -10.54
CA PHE A 146 17.80 10.91 -9.38
C PHE A 146 17.01 12.11 -8.80
N ARG A 147 16.33 12.88 -9.66
CA ARG A 147 15.45 13.97 -9.25
C ARG A 147 14.38 13.47 -8.28
N ARG A 148 13.64 12.41 -8.64
CA ARG A 148 12.62 11.83 -7.76
C ARG A 148 13.21 11.38 -6.42
N LYS A 149 14.40 10.76 -6.43
CA LYS A 149 15.07 10.33 -5.18
C LYS A 149 15.43 11.49 -4.26
N VAL A 150 15.82 12.64 -4.82
CA VAL A 150 16.08 13.87 -4.04
C VAL A 150 14.76 14.40 -3.45
N ARG A 151 13.68 14.43 -4.24
CA ARG A 151 12.34 14.86 -3.81
C ARG A 151 11.78 13.98 -2.70
N GLU A 152 11.93 12.63 -2.85
CA GLU A 152 11.56 11.67 -1.80
C GLU A 152 12.34 11.91 -0.50
N ALA A 153 13.64 12.15 -0.59
CA ALA A 153 14.47 12.38 0.58
C ALA A 153 14.10 13.66 1.32
N GLU A 154 13.86 14.75 0.60
CA GLU A 154 13.45 16.03 1.18
C GLU A 154 12.10 15.92 1.90
N LEU A 155 11.09 15.37 1.23
CA LEU A 155 9.77 15.15 1.82
C LEU A 155 9.81 14.17 3.00
N ALA A 156 10.66 13.13 2.95
CA ALA A 156 10.81 12.19 4.05
C ALA A 156 11.40 12.86 5.30
N ILE A 157 12.38 13.76 5.13
CA ILE A 157 12.93 14.55 6.24
C ILE A 157 11.86 15.49 6.82
N GLU A 158 11.11 16.19 5.96
CA GLU A 158 10.04 17.08 6.38
C GLU A 158 8.92 16.31 7.10
N MET A 159 8.57 15.13 6.61
CA MET A 159 7.55 14.28 7.20
C MET A 159 7.92 13.81 8.62
N GLU A 160 9.17 13.43 8.86
CA GLU A 160 9.63 13.03 10.20
C GLU A 160 9.80 14.19 11.18
N GLN A 161 9.78 15.44 10.70
CA GLN A 161 9.64 16.61 11.56
C GLN A 161 8.18 16.88 11.94
N ALA A 162 7.22 16.47 11.10
CA ALA A 162 5.80 16.73 11.28
C ALA A 162 5.07 15.63 12.04
N TYR A 163 5.48 14.37 11.89
CA TYR A 163 4.78 13.18 12.41
C TYR A 163 5.72 12.31 13.24
N SER A 164 5.16 11.59 14.22
CA SER A 164 5.93 10.60 14.97
C SER A 164 6.26 9.36 14.10
N LYS A 165 7.30 8.63 14.48
CA LYS A 165 7.66 7.36 13.82
C LYS A 165 6.51 6.37 13.79
N ASP A 166 5.75 6.29 14.87
CA ASP A 166 4.60 5.40 14.98
C ASP A 166 3.47 5.83 14.03
N ASP A 167 3.21 7.14 13.90
CA ASP A 167 2.22 7.65 12.95
C ASP A 167 2.65 7.36 11.50
N ILE A 168 3.93 7.56 11.18
CA ILE A 168 4.48 7.27 9.85
C ILE A 168 4.36 5.78 9.52
N LEU A 169 4.68 4.89 10.47
CA LEU A 169 4.55 3.44 10.28
C LEU A 169 3.09 3.05 10.06
N LEU A 170 2.16 3.63 10.83
CA LEU A 170 0.73 3.38 10.67
C LEU A 170 0.21 3.90 9.32
N MET A 171 0.59 5.11 8.91
CA MET A 171 0.26 5.64 7.59
C MET A 171 0.78 4.73 6.46
N TYR A 172 2.02 4.21 6.60
CA TYR A 172 2.59 3.27 5.65
C TYR A 172 1.77 1.99 5.56
N LEU A 173 1.47 1.37 6.70
CA LEU A 173 0.68 0.13 6.77
C LEU A 173 -0.74 0.29 6.23
N ASN A 174 -1.32 1.48 6.36
CA ASN A 174 -2.65 1.78 5.82
C ASN A 174 -2.65 2.14 4.31
N THR A 175 -1.49 2.41 3.71
CA THR A 175 -1.42 2.97 2.33
C THR A 175 -0.78 2.03 1.33
N ILE A 176 0.18 1.20 1.75
CA ILE A 176 1.01 0.43 0.82
C ILE A 176 0.18 -0.62 0.06
N ASN A 177 0.58 -0.91 -1.18
CA ASN A 177 -0.05 -1.91 -2.03
C ASN A 177 0.40 -3.33 -1.64
N TYR A 178 -0.57 -4.18 -1.32
CA TYR A 178 -0.38 -5.60 -0.99
C TYR A 178 -0.79 -6.57 -2.12
N GLY A 179 -0.97 -6.10 -3.35
CA GLY A 179 -1.46 -6.94 -4.47
C GLY A 179 -2.98 -7.11 -4.47
N SER A 180 -3.53 -7.77 -5.48
CA SER A 180 -4.97 -8.04 -5.66
C SER A 180 -5.89 -6.81 -5.43
N GLY A 181 -5.39 -5.60 -5.71
CA GLY A 181 -6.12 -4.35 -5.47
C GLY A 181 -6.21 -3.93 -4.00
N CYS A 182 -5.59 -4.65 -3.06
CA CYS A 182 -5.57 -4.33 -1.63
C CYS A 182 -4.55 -3.25 -1.33
N TYR A 183 -4.99 -2.18 -0.72
CA TYR A 183 -4.17 -1.10 -0.18
C TYR A 183 -4.37 -1.05 1.33
N GLY A 184 -3.28 -1.14 2.08
CA GLY A 184 -3.31 -1.26 3.53
C GLY A 184 -3.40 -2.70 4.03
N ILE A 185 -2.87 -2.86 5.26
CA ILE A 185 -2.68 -4.16 5.89
C ILE A 185 -3.99 -4.85 6.24
N GLU A 186 -5.02 -4.10 6.67
CA GLU A 186 -6.32 -4.66 7.03
C GLU A 186 -7.04 -5.22 5.80
N ALA A 187 -7.12 -4.45 4.71
CA ALA A 187 -7.71 -4.92 3.46
C ALA A 187 -7.00 -6.18 2.92
N ALA A 188 -5.66 -6.26 3.08
CA ALA A 188 -4.89 -7.43 2.70
C ALA A 188 -5.15 -8.63 3.62
N ALA A 189 -5.23 -8.42 4.94
CA ALA A 189 -5.52 -9.46 5.92
C ALA A 189 -6.91 -10.08 5.70
N GLN A 190 -7.90 -9.24 5.47
CA GLN A 190 -9.26 -9.67 5.14
C GLN A 190 -9.28 -10.44 3.81
N HIS A 191 -8.65 -9.90 2.77
CA HIS A 191 -8.67 -10.51 1.44
C HIS A 191 -8.00 -11.89 1.41
N TYR A 192 -6.77 -12.01 1.93
CA TYR A 192 -6.00 -13.24 1.79
C TYR A 192 -6.30 -14.29 2.87
N PHE A 193 -6.78 -13.87 4.05
CA PHE A 193 -6.91 -14.74 5.21
C PHE A 193 -8.27 -14.67 5.91
N SER A 194 -9.20 -13.82 5.45
CA SER A 194 -10.51 -13.56 6.11
C SER A 194 -10.35 -13.24 7.61
N LYS A 195 -9.28 -12.49 7.96
CA LYS A 195 -8.89 -12.12 9.33
C LYS A 195 -8.62 -10.63 9.44
N SER A 196 -8.78 -10.10 10.65
CA SER A 196 -8.27 -8.78 10.99
C SER A 196 -6.75 -8.79 11.11
N ALA A 197 -6.08 -7.68 10.80
CA ALA A 197 -4.63 -7.55 10.87
C ALA A 197 -4.04 -7.83 12.25
N ILE A 198 -4.84 -7.63 13.32
CA ILE A 198 -4.42 -7.95 14.69
C ILE A 198 -4.38 -9.46 14.98
N ASP A 199 -5.18 -10.27 14.24
CA ASP A 199 -5.36 -11.70 14.47
C ASP A 199 -4.47 -12.58 13.59
N LEU A 200 -3.59 -11.96 12.78
CA LEU A 200 -2.67 -12.68 11.89
C LEU A 200 -1.66 -13.51 12.70
N THR A 201 -1.44 -14.76 12.29
CA THR A 201 -0.32 -15.57 12.79
C THR A 201 1.03 -14.96 12.35
N LEU A 202 2.14 -15.42 12.92
CA LEU A 202 3.47 -14.99 12.50
C LEU A 202 3.73 -15.29 11.01
N ALA A 203 3.32 -16.47 10.53
CA ALA A 203 3.49 -16.87 9.13
C ALA A 203 2.64 -16.01 8.18
N GLU A 204 1.39 -15.71 8.54
CA GLU A 204 0.50 -14.84 7.78
C GLU A 204 1.01 -13.39 7.76
N ALA A 205 1.41 -12.85 8.92
CA ALA A 205 1.99 -11.53 9.03
C ALA A 205 3.26 -11.39 8.17
N ALA A 206 4.19 -12.36 8.27
CA ALA A 206 5.41 -12.38 7.45
C ALA A 206 5.11 -12.51 5.95
N THR A 207 4.04 -13.22 5.58
CA THR A 207 3.56 -13.30 4.21
C THR A 207 3.17 -11.92 3.70
N LEU A 208 2.27 -11.22 4.40
CA LEU A 208 1.82 -9.88 3.98
C LEU A 208 2.97 -8.88 3.97
N VAL A 209 3.81 -8.84 5.01
CA VAL A 209 5.00 -7.96 5.06
C VAL A 209 5.94 -8.18 3.87
N GLY A 210 5.96 -9.38 3.29
CA GLY A 210 6.77 -9.70 2.13
C GLY A 210 6.25 -9.12 0.80
N ILE A 211 4.95 -8.88 0.67
CA ILE A 211 4.30 -8.52 -0.60
C ILE A 211 4.74 -7.15 -1.15
N PRO A 212 4.81 -6.05 -0.35
CA PRO A 212 5.04 -4.70 -0.86
C PRO A 212 6.33 -4.50 -1.66
N GLN A 213 7.34 -5.34 -1.48
CA GLN A 213 8.57 -5.28 -2.26
C GLN A 213 8.31 -5.45 -3.76
N SER A 214 7.34 -6.31 -4.14
CA SER A 214 6.90 -6.53 -5.52
C SER A 214 5.48 -7.11 -5.51
N PRO A 215 4.43 -6.27 -5.40
CA PRO A 215 3.05 -6.72 -5.14
C PRO A 215 2.51 -7.71 -6.17
N THR A 216 2.91 -7.60 -7.43
CA THR A 216 2.52 -8.55 -8.47
C THR A 216 3.28 -9.86 -8.34
N TYR A 217 4.61 -9.82 -8.14
CA TYR A 217 5.46 -11.02 -8.18
C TYR A 217 5.42 -11.84 -6.88
N ASN A 218 5.11 -11.18 -5.75
CA ASN A 218 4.97 -11.79 -4.44
C ASN A 218 3.49 -12.04 -4.07
N ASN A 219 2.56 -11.89 -5.03
CA ASN A 219 1.15 -12.18 -4.81
C ASN A 219 0.95 -13.66 -4.49
N PRO A 220 0.35 -14.03 -3.34
CA PRO A 220 0.19 -15.42 -2.96
C PRO A 220 -0.84 -16.19 -3.80
N GLU A 221 -1.82 -15.52 -4.41
CA GLU A 221 -2.80 -16.14 -5.31
C GLU A 221 -2.17 -16.54 -6.64
N ASP A 222 -1.36 -15.64 -7.23
CA ASP A 222 -0.77 -15.84 -8.56
C ASP A 222 0.57 -16.59 -8.51
N TYR A 223 1.37 -16.32 -7.44
CA TYR A 223 2.75 -16.82 -7.31
C TYR A 223 3.05 -17.34 -5.90
N PRO A 224 2.35 -18.40 -5.43
CA PRO A 224 2.47 -18.90 -4.05
C PRO A 224 3.90 -19.32 -3.67
N GLU A 225 4.67 -19.89 -4.61
CA GLU A 225 6.06 -20.26 -4.36
C GLU A 225 6.98 -19.06 -4.14
N ASN A 226 6.78 -17.97 -4.89
CA ASN A 226 7.57 -16.75 -4.73
C ASN A 226 7.20 -16.07 -3.42
N CYS A 227 5.91 -16.02 -3.11
CA CYS A 227 5.38 -15.50 -1.87
C CYS A 227 5.97 -16.25 -0.65
N THR A 228 5.94 -17.58 -0.66
CA THR A 228 6.54 -18.42 0.39
C THR A 228 8.04 -18.16 0.56
N LYS A 229 8.79 -18.07 -0.54
CA LYS A 229 10.22 -17.70 -0.49
C LYS A 229 10.43 -16.33 0.14
N ARG A 230 9.59 -15.37 -0.23
CA ARG A 230 9.67 -14.00 0.31
C ARG A 230 9.26 -13.95 1.79
N ARG A 231 8.22 -14.67 2.20
CA ARG A 231 7.84 -14.88 3.60
C ARG A 231 9.04 -15.35 4.43
N ASN A 232 9.73 -16.39 3.96
CA ASN A 232 10.86 -16.94 4.68
C ASN A 232 12.02 -15.91 4.81
N VAL A 233 12.25 -15.06 3.79
CA VAL A 233 13.20 -13.95 3.91
C VAL A 233 12.77 -12.95 4.99
N VAL A 234 11.47 -12.67 5.14
CA VAL A 234 10.96 -11.82 6.22
C VAL A 234 11.21 -12.46 7.58
N LEU A 235 10.89 -13.74 7.74
CA LEU A 235 11.14 -14.51 8.98
C LEU A 235 12.63 -14.53 9.34
N ASP A 236 13.53 -14.77 8.38
CA ASP A 236 14.99 -14.72 8.57
C ASP A 236 15.45 -13.33 9.09
N ARG A 237 14.86 -12.26 8.57
CA ARG A 237 15.16 -10.89 9.02
C ARG A 237 14.63 -10.63 10.41
N MET A 238 13.41 -11.03 10.72
CA MET A 238 12.82 -10.92 12.05
C MET A 238 13.67 -11.66 13.09
N LEU A 239 14.11 -12.88 12.80
CA LEU A 239 15.02 -13.63 13.66
C LEU A 239 16.37 -12.90 13.82
N THR A 240 16.98 -12.44 12.74
CA THR A 240 18.27 -11.72 12.76
C THR A 240 18.21 -10.46 13.61
N HIS A 241 17.07 -9.76 13.61
CA HIS A 241 16.83 -8.56 14.40
C HIS A 241 16.30 -8.84 15.81
N GLY A 242 16.08 -10.12 16.16
CA GLY A 242 15.67 -10.54 17.49
C GLY A 242 14.22 -10.19 17.85
N THR A 243 13.35 -9.97 16.85
CA THR A 243 11.92 -9.74 17.05
C THR A 243 11.14 -11.04 17.21
N ILE A 244 11.71 -12.15 16.77
CA ILE A 244 11.19 -13.51 17.02
C ILE A 244 12.30 -14.43 17.51
N THR A 245 11.93 -15.50 18.19
CA THR A 245 12.82 -16.56 18.62
C THR A 245 13.11 -17.57 17.49
N GLN A 246 14.16 -18.39 17.66
CA GLN A 246 14.44 -19.47 16.70
C GLN A 246 13.28 -20.48 16.61
N GLU A 247 12.60 -20.79 17.73
CA GLU A 247 11.47 -21.71 17.76
C GLU A 247 10.26 -21.17 16.98
N GLU A 248 9.94 -19.88 17.14
CA GLU A 248 8.88 -19.21 16.38
C GLU A 248 9.23 -19.17 14.88
N HIS A 249 10.48 -18.84 14.53
CA HIS A 249 10.96 -18.85 13.15
C HIS A 249 10.77 -20.21 12.51
N ASP A 250 11.30 -21.28 13.11
CA ASP A 250 11.28 -22.62 12.54
C ASP A 250 9.84 -23.12 12.40
N SER A 251 8.97 -22.86 13.38
CA SER A 251 7.54 -23.16 13.31
C SER A 251 6.85 -22.44 12.16
N ALA A 252 7.10 -21.13 11.98
CA ALA A 252 6.46 -20.32 10.94
C ALA A 252 6.97 -20.65 9.52
N VAL A 253 8.23 -21.11 9.39
CA VAL A 253 8.79 -21.59 8.10
C VAL A 253 8.14 -22.90 7.66
N GLU A 254 7.86 -23.81 8.61
CA GLU A 254 7.22 -25.10 8.35
C GLU A 254 5.71 -24.98 8.12
N GLU A 255 5.08 -23.86 8.53
CA GLU A 255 3.65 -23.62 8.36
C GLU A 255 3.29 -23.49 6.88
N GLU A 256 2.33 -24.32 6.42
CA GLU A 256 1.81 -24.24 5.06
C GLU A 256 1.07 -22.93 4.84
N LEU A 257 1.30 -22.28 3.71
CA LEU A 257 0.57 -21.09 3.32
C LEU A 257 -0.83 -21.50 2.83
N VAL A 258 -1.82 -21.31 3.69
CA VAL A 258 -3.23 -21.55 3.37
C VAL A 258 -3.93 -20.20 3.24
N LEU A 259 -4.48 -19.93 2.07
CA LEU A 259 -5.28 -18.74 1.81
C LEU A 259 -6.76 -19.05 2.08
N ASP A 260 -7.45 -18.08 2.64
CA ASP A 260 -8.91 -18.04 2.76
C ASP A 260 -9.41 -16.78 2.05
N VAL A 261 -9.31 -16.82 0.72
CA VAL A 261 -9.59 -15.64 -0.13
C VAL A 261 -11.08 -15.39 -0.16
N GLU A 262 -11.49 -14.21 0.31
CA GLU A 262 -12.87 -13.77 0.18
C GLU A 262 -13.24 -13.60 -1.30
N ALA A 263 -14.31 -14.28 -1.71
CA ALA A 263 -14.83 -14.17 -3.08
C ALA A 263 -15.38 -12.75 -3.30
N ARG A 264 -14.65 -11.95 -4.07
CA ARG A 264 -15.09 -10.62 -4.50
C ARG A 264 -15.89 -10.73 -5.79
N ALA A 265 -17.02 -10.03 -5.85
CA ALA A 265 -17.70 -9.84 -7.10
C ALA A 265 -16.86 -8.90 -7.99
N GLU A 266 -16.57 -9.31 -9.24
CA GLU A 266 -15.72 -8.53 -10.18
C GLU A 266 -16.20 -7.08 -10.38
N ASP A 267 -17.52 -6.85 -10.25
CA ASP A 267 -18.16 -5.53 -10.40
C ASP A 267 -18.56 -4.89 -9.06
N GLY A 268 -18.16 -5.50 -7.93
CA GLY A 268 -18.48 -5.07 -6.57
C GLY A 268 -19.93 -5.32 -6.16
N ILE A 269 -20.71 -6.11 -6.92
CA ILE A 269 -22.11 -6.40 -6.64
C ILE A 269 -22.25 -7.82 -6.10
N TYR A 270 -22.74 -7.94 -4.85
CA TYR A 270 -22.90 -9.22 -4.14
C TYR A 270 -24.30 -9.79 -4.32
N GLU A 271 -25.31 -8.91 -4.26
CA GLU A 271 -26.71 -9.32 -4.22
C GLU A 271 -27.57 -8.52 -5.22
N TYR A 272 -28.60 -9.15 -5.76
CA TYR A 272 -29.60 -8.57 -6.65
C TYR A 272 -29.02 -7.74 -7.80
N PRO A 273 -28.21 -8.33 -8.71
CA PRO A 273 -27.34 -7.60 -9.63
C PRO A 273 -28.07 -6.61 -10.54
N TYR A 274 -29.29 -6.91 -10.99
CA TYR A 274 -30.09 -6.00 -11.82
C TYR A 274 -30.51 -4.75 -11.06
N PHE A 275 -31.04 -4.92 -9.84
CA PHE A 275 -31.44 -3.80 -9.00
C PHE A 275 -30.23 -2.99 -8.56
N THR A 276 -29.18 -3.63 -8.11
CA THR A 276 -27.97 -2.98 -7.58
C THR A 276 -27.21 -2.24 -8.68
N SER A 277 -27.18 -2.78 -9.91
CA SER A 277 -26.64 -2.07 -11.08
C SER A 277 -27.46 -0.83 -11.42
N TYR A 278 -28.80 -0.90 -11.29
CA TYR A 278 -29.67 0.26 -11.46
C TYR A 278 -29.37 1.34 -10.40
N VAL A 279 -29.20 0.96 -9.14
CA VAL A 279 -28.81 1.88 -8.05
C VAL A 279 -27.49 2.56 -8.37
N ARG A 280 -26.45 1.79 -8.80
CA ARG A 280 -25.17 2.33 -9.24
C ARG A 280 -25.34 3.37 -10.34
N GLN A 281 -26.14 3.08 -11.35
CA GLN A 281 -26.39 4.02 -12.44
C GLN A 281 -27.07 5.30 -11.93
N GLN A 282 -28.06 5.20 -11.03
CA GLN A 282 -28.73 6.36 -10.43
C GLN A 282 -27.76 7.23 -9.60
N LEU A 283 -26.77 6.62 -8.93
CA LEU A 283 -25.73 7.35 -8.23
C LEU A 283 -24.84 8.11 -9.22
N LEU A 284 -24.38 7.45 -10.29
CA LEU A 284 -23.53 8.05 -11.33
C LEU A 284 -24.23 9.14 -12.15
N ASP A 285 -25.57 9.12 -12.24
CA ASP A 285 -26.35 10.19 -12.88
C ASP A 285 -26.43 11.48 -12.02
N GLN A 286 -26.14 11.38 -10.70
CA GLN A 286 -26.29 12.47 -9.75
C GLN A 286 -24.96 12.93 -9.13
N LEU A 287 -23.98 12.04 -9.07
CA LEU A 287 -22.69 12.22 -8.42
C LEU A 287 -21.56 11.96 -9.42
N SER A 288 -20.38 12.51 -9.15
CA SER A 288 -19.18 12.20 -9.94
C SER A 288 -18.72 10.76 -9.72
N PHE A 289 -17.90 10.27 -10.64
CA PHE A 289 -17.31 8.93 -10.54
C PHE A 289 -16.50 8.78 -9.24
N GLU A 290 -15.70 9.80 -8.89
CA GLU A 290 -14.92 9.82 -7.65
C GLU A 290 -15.80 9.76 -6.40
N GLU A 291 -16.91 10.52 -6.37
CA GLU A 291 -17.85 10.48 -5.23
C GLU A 291 -18.47 9.10 -5.06
N VAL A 292 -18.77 8.40 -6.15
CA VAL A 292 -19.38 7.06 -6.10
C VAL A 292 -18.36 5.98 -5.75
N PHE A 293 -17.10 6.06 -6.24
CA PHE A 293 -16.14 4.98 -6.08
C PHE A 293 -15.05 5.25 -5.04
N ASP A 294 -14.95 6.48 -4.52
CA ASP A 294 -13.92 6.89 -3.56
C ASP A 294 -14.46 7.77 -2.42
N GLY A 295 -15.75 8.14 -2.51
CA GLY A 295 -16.37 9.07 -1.57
C GLY A 295 -16.87 8.45 -0.26
N GLY A 296 -16.79 7.13 -0.08
CA GLY A 296 -17.20 6.46 1.15
C GLY A 296 -18.68 6.58 1.48
N LEU A 297 -19.53 6.59 0.48
CA LEU A 297 -20.98 6.75 0.68
C LEU A 297 -21.57 5.52 1.39
N THR A 298 -22.55 5.76 2.26
CA THR A 298 -23.44 4.72 2.77
C THR A 298 -24.82 4.94 2.19
N VAL A 299 -25.23 4.02 1.30
CA VAL A 299 -26.48 4.12 0.55
C VAL A 299 -27.46 3.07 1.06
N TYR A 300 -28.62 3.51 1.50
CA TYR A 300 -29.72 2.61 1.89
C TYR A 300 -30.77 2.61 0.78
N THR A 301 -31.08 1.41 0.28
CA THR A 301 -32.05 1.23 -0.80
C THR A 301 -33.43 0.86 -0.25
N THR A 302 -34.39 0.72 -1.15
CA THR A 302 -35.76 0.31 -0.81
C THR A 302 -36.03 -1.17 -1.00
N ILE A 303 -35.08 -1.95 -1.51
CA ILE A 303 -35.26 -3.38 -1.72
C ILE A 303 -35.41 -4.08 -0.37
N ASP A 304 -36.43 -4.93 -0.26
CA ASP A 304 -36.65 -5.79 0.89
C ASP A 304 -36.18 -7.21 0.54
N PRO A 305 -35.11 -7.71 1.16
CA PRO A 305 -34.56 -9.04 0.85
C PRO A 305 -35.57 -10.17 0.99
N THR A 306 -36.47 -10.08 1.95
CA THR A 306 -37.49 -11.10 2.19
C THR A 306 -38.54 -11.11 1.08
N LEU A 307 -39.05 -9.94 0.72
CA LEU A 307 -40.03 -9.82 -0.37
C LEU A 307 -39.41 -10.16 -1.73
N GLN A 308 -38.15 -9.77 -1.94
CA GLN A 308 -37.40 -10.11 -3.15
C GLN A 308 -37.22 -11.63 -3.27
N GLY A 309 -36.86 -12.32 -2.18
CA GLY A 309 -36.76 -13.79 -2.14
C GLY A 309 -38.06 -14.48 -2.51
N TYR A 310 -39.19 -14.03 -1.98
CA TYR A 310 -40.50 -14.57 -2.37
C TYR A 310 -40.84 -14.33 -3.84
N ALA A 311 -40.46 -13.16 -4.37
CA ALA A 311 -40.66 -12.85 -5.79
C ALA A 311 -39.82 -13.75 -6.70
N GLU A 312 -38.57 -14.00 -6.35
CA GLU A 312 -37.66 -14.87 -7.08
C GLU A 312 -38.13 -16.35 -7.02
N GLU A 313 -38.57 -16.82 -5.86
CA GLU A 313 -39.12 -18.17 -5.69
C GLU A 313 -40.38 -18.35 -6.57
N ALA A 314 -41.30 -17.40 -6.53
CA ALA A 314 -42.51 -17.42 -7.36
C ALA A 314 -42.17 -17.36 -8.86
N ALA A 315 -41.17 -16.58 -9.25
CA ALA A 315 -40.71 -16.51 -10.64
C ALA A 315 -40.08 -17.85 -11.10
N ALA A 316 -39.28 -18.49 -10.22
CA ALA A 316 -38.66 -19.78 -10.50
C ALA A 316 -39.70 -20.89 -10.71
N GLU A 317 -40.76 -20.96 -9.88
CA GLU A 317 -41.85 -21.91 -10.06
C GLU A 317 -42.54 -21.76 -11.41
N VAL A 318 -42.83 -20.52 -11.84
CA VAL A 318 -43.45 -20.22 -13.14
C VAL A 318 -42.48 -20.54 -14.28
N TYR A 319 -41.18 -20.23 -14.11
CA TYR A 319 -40.15 -20.49 -15.14
C TYR A 319 -40.02 -21.99 -15.43
N ASP A 320 -40.04 -22.82 -14.41
CA ASP A 320 -40.01 -24.30 -14.56
C ASP A 320 -41.21 -24.83 -15.36
N ASP A 321 -42.40 -24.24 -15.17
CA ASP A 321 -43.59 -24.57 -15.93
C ASP A 321 -43.53 -24.06 -17.40
N MET A 322 -43.03 -22.85 -17.61
CA MET A 322 -42.85 -22.26 -18.95
C MET A 322 -41.75 -22.97 -19.76
N ALA A 323 -40.67 -23.39 -19.12
CA ALA A 323 -39.61 -24.19 -19.79
C ALA A 323 -40.15 -25.52 -20.37
N ARG A 324 -41.23 -26.09 -19.82
CA ARG A 324 -41.93 -27.25 -20.34
C ARG A 324 -42.83 -26.88 -21.56
N THR A 325 -43.24 -25.63 -21.67
CA THR A 325 -44.10 -25.14 -22.78
C THR A 325 -43.35 -24.48 -23.93
N GLY A 326 -42.05 -24.22 -23.73
CA GLY A 326 -41.15 -23.64 -24.77
C GLY A 326 -41.09 -22.12 -24.77
N ASP A 327 -41.60 -21.48 -23.70
CA ASP A 327 -41.49 -20.03 -23.51
C ASP A 327 -40.16 -19.69 -22.79
N SER A 328 -39.61 -18.50 -23.04
CA SER A 328 -38.22 -18.17 -22.65
C SER A 328 -38.07 -17.08 -21.59
N ASP A 329 -39.09 -16.31 -21.25
CA ASP A 329 -38.95 -15.12 -20.39
C ASP A 329 -40.08 -14.99 -19.35
N VAL A 330 -39.70 -14.82 -18.09
CA VAL A 330 -40.56 -14.49 -16.97
C VAL A 330 -40.20 -13.13 -16.39
N SER A 331 -41.19 -12.24 -16.21
CA SER A 331 -41.01 -11.05 -15.41
C SER A 331 -42.10 -10.95 -14.35
N LEU A 332 -41.70 -10.61 -13.12
CA LEU A 332 -42.58 -10.40 -11.99
C LEU A 332 -42.45 -8.97 -11.49
N SER A 333 -43.55 -8.30 -11.27
CA SER A 333 -43.59 -6.99 -10.61
C SER A 333 -44.48 -7.06 -9.38
N MET A 334 -43.92 -6.68 -8.23
CA MET A 334 -44.68 -6.52 -6.98
C MET A 334 -44.90 -5.02 -6.73
N THR A 335 -46.12 -4.62 -6.44
CA THR A 335 -46.54 -3.23 -6.15
C THR A 335 -47.02 -3.14 -4.68
#